data_87ea66ca0dd928d5e04af95f90a75b80
#
_entry.id   87ea66ca0dd928d5e04af95f90a75b80
#
_cell.length_a   1.000
_cell.length_b   1.000
_cell.length_c   1.000
_cell.angle_alpha   90.00
_cell.angle_beta   90.00
_cell.angle_gamma   90.00
#
_symmetry.space_group_name_H-M   'P 1'
#
loop_
_entity.id
_entity.type
_entity.pdbx_description
1 polymer ?
#
loop_
_entity_poly.entity_id
_entity_poly.type
_entity_poly.pdbx_seq_one_letter_code
_entity_poly.pdbx_strand_id
1 'polypeptide(L)'
;MVAMDVQSLGYLRITAEDPHNWAGFASHVLGMETVPGDGDVLHLRMDERHHRIAIEPGDPSGNGGGDNFAYGWEVADAAALDVAAGELEAGGVAVTAGTKAELESRRVAGMIHCLDPAGHRIELFCGADRGDGEFTPGRDISGFVTGALGLGHVVLMVPEMEPAVRFYQDVLGFRLSDYMQTPFKATFLHTNPRHHSLALLEVGVSALHHFMVELEDVDDVGRGYDLVQAEGIPVARTLGRHTNDRMISFYARTPSGFEVEYGFGGHLVDDDSWEPCELTAVSSWGHVPA
;
A
#
# COMPACT_ATOMS: atom_id res chain seq x y z
N MET A 1 -8.27 -26.11 5.45
CA MET A 1 -8.17 -24.81 6.11
C MET A 1 -9.11 -23.87 5.38
N VAL A 2 -9.89 -23.08 6.10
CA VAL A 2 -10.67 -22.00 5.47
C VAL A 2 -9.63 -20.91 5.20
N ALA A 3 -9.48 -20.47 3.94
CA ALA A 3 -8.55 -19.40 3.63
C ALA A 3 -8.91 -18.15 4.44
N MET A 4 -7.91 -17.47 4.97
CA MET A 4 -8.06 -16.23 5.70
C MET A 4 -8.77 -15.20 4.82
N ASP A 5 -9.78 -14.50 5.35
CA ASP A 5 -10.55 -13.50 4.60
C ASP A 5 -9.96 -12.10 4.83
N VAL A 6 -8.85 -11.82 4.15
CA VAL A 6 -8.25 -10.47 4.11
C VAL A 6 -9.05 -9.62 3.12
N GLN A 7 -9.62 -8.51 3.59
CA GLN A 7 -10.54 -7.69 2.81
C GLN A 7 -9.84 -6.63 1.95
N SER A 8 -8.91 -5.87 2.55
CA SER A 8 -8.26 -4.76 1.85
C SER A 8 -6.96 -4.30 2.52
N LEU A 9 -6.13 -3.60 1.77
CA LEU A 9 -5.05 -2.79 2.32
C LEU A 9 -5.65 -1.56 3.00
N GLY A 10 -5.67 -1.55 4.32
CA GLY A 10 -6.32 -0.50 5.10
C GLY A 10 -5.46 0.74 5.29
N TYR A 11 -4.20 0.55 5.65
CA TYR A 11 -3.28 1.66 5.94
C TYR A 11 -1.81 1.30 5.72
N LEU A 12 -0.98 2.36 5.69
CA LEU A 12 0.48 2.29 5.76
C LEU A 12 0.98 3.05 6.98
N ARG A 13 2.05 2.55 7.61
CA ARG A 13 2.89 3.25 8.54
C ARG A 13 4.28 3.42 7.93
N ILE A 14 4.78 4.63 7.92
CA ILE A 14 6.08 4.99 7.34
C ILE A 14 6.88 5.72 8.40
N THR A 15 8.11 5.31 8.63
CA THR A 15 9.05 6.03 9.50
C THR A 15 9.80 7.06 8.67
N ALA A 16 9.86 8.30 9.16
CA ALA A 16 10.59 9.39 8.55
C ALA A 16 11.42 10.14 9.60
N GLU A 17 12.58 10.64 9.22
CA GLU A 17 13.42 11.46 10.10
C GLU A 17 12.66 12.72 10.57
N ASP A 18 11.93 13.36 9.65
CA ASP A 18 11.05 14.48 9.92
C ASP A 18 9.72 14.30 9.17
N PRO A 19 8.63 13.91 9.88
CA PRO A 19 7.30 13.78 9.27
C PRO A 19 6.76 15.05 8.64
N HIS A 20 7.18 16.25 9.11
CA HIS A 20 6.69 17.51 8.55
C HIS A 20 7.12 17.74 7.11
N ASN A 21 8.18 17.08 6.63
CA ASN A 21 8.58 17.11 5.22
C ASN A 21 7.51 16.51 4.31
N TRP A 22 6.65 15.64 4.85
CA TRP A 22 5.54 15.05 4.11
C TRP A 22 4.32 15.97 3.98
N ALA A 23 4.15 16.97 4.86
CA ALA A 23 2.91 17.74 4.93
C ALA A 23 2.59 18.46 3.60
N GLY A 24 3.55 19.20 3.05
CA GLY A 24 3.39 19.88 1.77
C GLY A 24 3.26 18.92 0.59
N PHE A 25 4.08 17.85 0.58
CA PHE A 25 4.02 16.83 -0.46
C PHE A 25 2.65 16.13 -0.46
N ALA A 26 2.18 15.69 0.70
CA ALA A 26 0.91 14.98 0.82
C ALA A 26 -0.31 15.87 0.48
N SER A 27 -0.34 17.10 1.02
CA SER A 27 -1.51 17.97 0.82
C SER A 27 -1.50 18.65 -0.55
N HIS A 28 -0.40 19.31 -0.91
CA HIS A 28 -0.35 20.11 -2.13
C HIS A 28 -0.12 19.26 -3.39
N VAL A 29 0.72 18.22 -3.31
CA VAL A 29 1.03 17.40 -4.49
C VAL A 29 0.05 16.25 -4.64
N LEU A 30 -0.13 15.44 -3.59
CA LEU A 30 -1.00 14.27 -3.68
C LEU A 30 -2.49 14.61 -3.46
N GLY A 31 -2.81 15.74 -2.83
CA GLY A 31 -4.19 16.12 -2.52
C GLY A 31 -4.76 15.45 -1.28
N MET A 32 -3.95 14.82 -0.45
CA MET A 32 -4.39 14.21 0.80
C MET A 32 -4.69 15.29 1.85
N GLU A 33 -5.64 15.01 2.74
CA GLU A 33 -5.84 15.82 3.93
C GLU A 33 -4.77 15.46 4.97
N THR A 34 -4.10 16.48 5.52
CA THR A 34 -3.12 16.29 6.58
C THR A 34 -3.75 16.57 7.93
N VAL A 35 -3.67 15.61 8.85
CA VAL A 35 -4.21 15.71 10.20
C VAL A 35 -3.06 15.51 11.20
N PRO A 36 -2.84 16.44 12.14
CA PRO A 36 -1.86 16.23 13.20
C PRO A 36 -2.22 14.99 14.04
N GLY A 37 -1.22 14.14 14.29
CA GLY A 37 -1.30 13.06 15.26
C GLY A 37 -0.75 13.44 16.62
N ASP A 38 -0.59 12.46 17.50
CA ASP A 38 0.04 12.67 18.79
C ASP A 38 1.55 12.87 18.64
N GLY A 39 2.09 13.88 19.30
CA GLY A 39 3.51 14.28 19.15
C GLY A 39 3.81 14.79 17.74
N ASP A 40 4.88 14.27 17.11
CA ASP A 40 5.32 14.66 15.76
C ASP A 40 4.79 13.72 14.66
N VAL A 41 3.75 12.93 14.93
CA VAL A 41 3.10 12.07 13.94
C VAL A 41 2.25 12.89 12.99
N LEU A 42 2.36 12.61 11.70
CA LEU A 42 1.51 13.19 10.67
C LEU A 42 0.61 12.10 10.09
N HIS A 43 -0.70 12.31 10.17
CA HIS A 43 -1.69 11.45 9.54
C HIS A 43 -2.10 12.01 8.17
N LEU A 44 -2.19 11.12 7.17
CA LEU A 44 -2.64 11.44 5.83
C LEU A 44 -3.95 10.72 5.57
N ARG A 45 -4.97 11.52 5.28
CA ARG A 45 -6.34 11.08 5.08
C ARG A 45 -6.71 11.15 3.60
N MET A 46 -7.48 10.18 3.11
CA MET A 46 -7.88 10.05 1.72
C MET A 46 -9.40 9.86 1.56
N ASP A 47 -10.10 9.56 2.64
CA ASP A 47 -11.53 9.24 2.68
C ASP A 47 -12.10 9.49 4.10
N GLU A 48 -13.22 8.83 4.42
CA GLU A 48 -13.85 8.95 5.75
C GLU A 48 -13.10 8.25 6.89
N ARG A 49 -12.06 7.46 6.62
CA ARG A 49 -11.21 6.88 7.66
C ARG A 49 -10.42 7.97 8.39
N HIS A 50 -10.07 7.71 9.66
CA HIS A 50 -9.24 8.66 10.41
C HIS A 50 -7.93 8.98 9.67
N HIS A 51 -7.29 7.98 9.10
CA HIS A 51 -6.15 8.12 8.19
C HIS A 51 -5.96 6.84 7.37
N ARG A 52 -5.22 6.96 6.27
CA ARG A 52 -4.76 5.85 5.46
C ARG A 52 -3.25 5.69 5.53
N ILE A 53 -2.52 6.75 5.85
CA ILE A 53 -1.06 6.70 6.01
C ILE A 53 -0.71 7.46 7.30
N ALA A 54 0.14 6.84 8.13
CA ALA A 54 0.75 7.48 9.29
C ALA A 54 2.25 7.66 9.02
N ILE A 55 2.74 8.88 9.12
CA ILE A 55 4.16 9.19 9.06
C ILE A 55 4.63 9.41 10.49
N GLU A 56 5.47 8.53 11.00
CA GLU A 56 5.98 8.54 12.36
C GLU A 56 7.43 8.99 12.40
N PRO A 57 7.84 9.80 13.41
CA PRO A 57 9.24 10.19 13.56
C PRO A 57 10.12 9.00 13.92
N GLY A 58 11.30 8.91 13.33
CA GLY A 58 12.26 7.85 13.61
C GLY A 58 13.37 7.78 12.59
N ASP A 59 14.29 6.87 12.80
CA ASP A 59 15.40 6.62 11.87
C ASP A 59 14.93 5.69 10.70
N PRO A 60 14.81 6.22 9.48
CA PRO A 60 14.42 5.41 8.32
C PRO A 60 15.55 4.49 7.81
N SER A 61 16.77 4.61 8.34
CA SER A 61 17.93 3.81 7.92
C SER A 61 18.02 2.44 8.62
N GLY A 62 17.05 2.10 9.47
CA GLY A 62 16.99 0.79 10.14
C GLY A 62 17.16 -0.36 9.14
N ASN A 63 17.79 -1.44 9.58
CA ASN A 63 18.28 -2.55 8.74
C ASN A 63 17.19 -3.33 7.97
N GLY A 64 16.45 -2.66 7.07
CA GLY A 64 15.64 -3.30 6.02
C GLY A 64 14.48 -4.21 6.44
N GLY A 65 14.28 -4.43 7.71
CA GLY A 65 13.17 -5.20 8.26
C GLY A 65 12.13 -4.30 8.92
N GLY A 66 10.95 -4.79 9.13
CA GLY A 66 9.72 -4.24 9.67
C GLY A 66 9.65 -2.95 10.51
N ASP A 67 10.75 -2.26 10.77
CA ASP A 67 10.77 -1.07 11.61
C ASP A 67 10.55 0.24 10.84
N ASN A 68 10.87 0.28 9.53
CA ASN A 68 10.80 1.51 8.72
C ASN A 68 9.44 1.73 8.06
N PHE A 69 8.70 0.67 7.85
CA PHE A 69 7.32 0.70 7.37
C PHE A 69 6.55 -0.52 7.87
N ALA A 70 5.25 -0.38 7.93
CA ALA A 70 4.32 -1.47 8.12
C ALA A 70 3.08 -1.22 7.27
N TYR A 71 2.37 -2.26 6.91
CA TYR A 71 1.12 -2.17 6.17
C TYR A 71 0.07 -3.05 6.84
N GLY A 72 -1.11 -2.46 6.98
CA GLY A 72 -2.24 -3.06 7.67
C GLY A 72 -3.25 -3.63 6.69
N TRP A 73 -3.53 -4.93 6.84
CA TRP A 73 -4.58 -5.64 6.12
C TRP A 73 -5.82 -5.75 6.98
N GLU A 74 -6.95 -5.30 6.45
CA GLU A 74 -8.23 -5.33 7.16
C GLU A 74 -8.85 -6.72 7.09
N VAL A 75 -9.36 -7.17 8.25
CA VAL A 75 -10.25 -8.34 8.36
C VAL A 75 -11.61 -7.89 8.90
N ALA A 76 -12.62 -8.72 8.75
CA ALA A 76 -14.01 -8.33 8.99
C ALA A 76 -14.28 -7.81 10.41
N ASP A 77 -13.77 -8.53 11.42
CA ASP A 77 -14.03 -8.24 12.82
C ASP A 77 -13.01 -8.93 13.76
N ALA A 78 -13.21 -8.81 15.04
CA ALA A 78 -12.34 -9.42 16.05
C ALA A 78 -12.33 -10.96 15.98
N ALA A 79 -13.43 -11.61 15.59
CA ALA A 79 -13.46 -13.05 15.45
C ALA A 79 -12.63 -13.51 14.24
N ALA A 80 -12.68 -12.77 13.14
CA ALA A 80 -11.81 -13.01 11.98
C ALA A 80 -10.33 -12.78 12.34
N LEU A 81 -10.04 -11.80 13.19
CA LEU A 81 -8.67 -11.53 13.67
C LEU A 81 -8.15 -12.69 14.54
N ASP A 82 -8.97 -13.25 15.41
CA ASP A 82 -8.61 -14.42 16.23
C ASP A 82 -8.36 -15.67 15.36
N VAL A 83 -9.19 -15.88 14.34
CA VAL A 83 -8.98 -16.95 13.35
C VAL A 83 -7.66 -16.75 12.61
N ALA A 84 -7.38 -15.54 12.15
CA ALA A 84 -6.15 -15.21 11.48
C ALA A 84 -4.90 -15.46 12.33
N ALA A 85 -4.95 -15.10 13.63
CA ALA A 85 -3.87 -15.40 14.57
C ALA A 85 -3.62 -16.92 14.67
N GLY A 86 -4.69 -17.70 14.84
CA GLY A 86 -4.58 -19.16 14.93
C GLY A 86 -4.05 -19.83 13.67
N GLU A 87 -4.43 -19.36 12.47
CA GLU A 87 -3.95 -19.90 11.19
C GLU A 87 -2.46 -19.56 10.96
N LEU A 88 -2.04 -18.34 11.28
CA LEU A 88 -0.63 -17.93 11.24
C LEU A 88 0.23 -18.79 12.17
N GLU A 89 -0.19 -18.96 13.44
CA GLU A 89 0.52 -19.79 14.41
C GLU A 89 0.58 -21.27 13.99
N ALA A 90 -0.52 -21.81 13.47
CA ALA A 90 -0.56 -23.16 12.91
C ALA A 90 0.37 -23.33 11.70
N GLY A 91 0.58 -22.27 10.93
CA GLY A 91 1.56 -22.18 9.85
C GLY A 91 3.00 -21.99 10.34
N GLY A 92 3.23 -21.89 11.65
CA GLY A 92 4.57 -21.68 12.22
C GLY A 92 5.04 -20.23 12.22
N VAL A 93 4.15 -19.28 11.98
CA VAL A 93 4.45 -17.85 12.01
C VAL A 93 4.27 -17.32 13.43
N ALA A 94 5.27 -16.61 13.94
CA ALA A 94 5.17 -15.96 15.24
C ALA A 94 4.23 -14.75 15.16
N VAL A 95 3.16 -14.78 15.97
CA VAL A 95 2.16 -13.71 16.01
C VAL A 95 2.28 -12.94 17.32
N THR A 96 2.13 -11.64 17.26
CA THR A 96 2.11 -10.76 18.44
C THR A 96 0.84 -9.92 18.41
N ALA A 97 0.12 -9.88 19.54
CA ALA A 97 -1.01 -8.98 19.67
C ALA A 97 -0.55 -7.52 19.74
N GLY A 98 -1.28 -6.64 19.11
CA GLY A 98 -1.02 -5.20 19.19
C GLY A 98 -1.16 -4.69 20.61
N THR A 99 -0.22 -3.87 21.04
CA THR A 99 -0.29 -3.17 22.33
C THR A 99 -1.37 -2.07 22.27
N LYS A 100 -1.85 -1.64 23.43
CA LYS A 100 -2.81 -0.53 23.50
C LYS A 100 -2.32 0.72 22.77
N ALA A 101 -1.03 1.05 22.91
CA ALA A 101 -0.43 2.20 22.24
C ALA A 101 -0.43 2.04 20.70
N GLU A 102 -0.17 0.83 20.19
CA GLU A 102 -0.25 0.54 18.76
C GLU A 102 -1.68 0.64 18.22
N LEU A 103 -2.68 0.08 18.94
CA LEU A 103 -4.08 0.21 18.55
C LEU A 103 -4.51 1.68 18.49
N GLU A 104 -4.14 2.47 19.49
CA GLU A 104 -4.41 3.90 19.55
C GLU A 104 -3.73 4.66 18.42
N SER A 105 -2.47 4.35 18.11
CA SER A 105 -1.74 4.96 17.00
C SER A 105 -2.33 4.58 15.63
N ARG A 106 -2.79 3.33 15.44
CA ARG A 106 -3.43 2.86 14.19
C ARG A 106 -4.90 3.24 14.09
N ARG A 107 -5.51 3.72 15.19
CA ARG A 107 -6.94 4.01 15.26
C ARG A 107 -7.79 2.80 14.87
N VAL A 108 -7.51 1.64 15.48
CA VAL A 108 -8.19 0.36 15.21
C VAL A 108 -8.65 -0.30 16.48
N ALA A 109 -9.72 -1.10 16.40
CA ALA A 109 -10.30 -1.80 17.55
C ALA A 109 -9.48 -3.02 17.97
N GLY A 110 -8.82 -3.69 17.02
CA GLY A 110 -7.99 -4.87 17.26
C GLY A 110 -6.91 -5.00 16.18
N MET A 111 -5.75 -5.54 16.58
CA MET A 111 -4.62 -5.76 15.69
C MET A 111 -3.72 -6.87 16.19
N ILE A 112 -3.20 -7.65 15.27
CA ILE A 112 -2.06 -8.55 15.43
C ILE A 112 -0.99 -8.19 14.41
N HIS A 113 0.25 -8.59 14.68
CA HIS A 113 1.32 -8.40 13.70
C HIS A 113 2.27 -9.60 13.66
N CYS A 114 2.90 -9.78 12.51
CA CYS A 114 3.93 -10.77 12.25
C CYS A 114 4.95 -10.23 11.23
N LEU A 115 5.95 -11.02 10.93
CA LEU A 115 6.87 -10.76 9.83
C LEU A 115 6.56 -11.72 8.67
N ASP A 116 6.63 -11.21 7.44
CA ASP A 116 6.64 -12.05 6.24
C ASP A 116 8.00 -12.75 6.06
N PRO A 117 8.15 -13.68 5.11
CA PRO A 117 9.42 -14.35 4.86
C PRO A 117 10.58 -13.43 4.44
N ALA A 118 10.28 -12.22 3.96
CA ALA A 118 11.27 -11.20 3.64
C ALA A 118 11.64 -10.32 4.84
N GLY A 119 10.96 -10.48 5.97
CA GLY A 119 11.16 -9.68 7.18
C GLY A 119 10.35 -8.38 7.22
N HIS A 120 9.38 -8.19 6.32
CA HIS A 120 8.50 -7.03 6.38
C HIS A 120 7.46 -7.22 7.50
N ARG A 121 7.19 -6.15 8.26
CA ARG A 121 6.14 -6.15 9.29
C ARG A 121 4.77 -6.03 8.64
N ILE A 122 3.94 -7.05 8.86
CA ILE A 122 2.54 -7.10 8.47
C ILE A 122 1.67 -6.90 9.70
N GLU A 123 0.65 -6.07 9.59
CA GLU A 123 -0.37 -5.88 10.61
C GLU A 123 -1.71 -6.37 10.04
N LEU A 124 -2.41 -7.26 10.75
CA LEU A 124 -3.80 -7.61 10.48
C LEU A 124 -4.66 -6.89 11.51
N PHE A 125 -5.72 -6.21 11.08
CA PHE A 125 -6.51 -5.38 11.96
C PHE A 125 -8.00 -5.42 11.63
N CYS A 126 -8.83 -4.99 12.60
CA CYS A 126 -10.26 -4.78 12.42
C CYS A 126 -10.74 -3.50 13.11
N GLY A 127 -11.87 -2.98 12.64
CA GLY A 127 -12.56 -1.87 13.29
C GLY A 127 -11.77 -0.56 13.26
N ALA A 128 -11.38 -0.11 12.07
CA ALA A 128 -10.73 1.20 11.91
C ALA A 128 -11.69 2.35 12.22
N ASP A 129 -11.19 3.35 12.95
CA ASP A 129 -11.92 4.57 13.28
C ASP A 129 -12.20 5.42 12.03
N ARG A 130 -13.30 6.14 12.08
CA ARG A 130 -13.59 7.23 11.15
C ARG A 130 -12.93 8.52 11.63
N GLY A 131 -12.56 9.38 10.67
CA GLY A 131 -12.09 10.72 10.97
C GLY A 131 -13.22 11.64 11.44
N ASP A 132 -12.84 12.74 12.06
CA ASP A 132 -13.78 13.80 12.41
C ASP A 132 -14.15 14.61 11.17
N GLY A 133 -15.44 14.70 10.86
CA GLY A 133 -15.97 15.46 9.72
C GLY A 133 -15.74 14.77 8.36
N GLU A 134 -16.14 15.48 7.31
CA GLU A 134 -15.97 15.05 5.92
C GLU A 134 -14.49 15.16 5.50
N PHE A 135 -14.06 14.27 4.58
CA PHE A 135 -12.76 14.36 3.96
C PHE A 135 -12.64 15.67 3.17
N THR A 136 -11.56 16.40 3.41
CA THR A 136 -11.27 17.66 2.72
C THR A 136 -9.93 17.55 2.01
N PRO A 137 -9.90 17.42 0.67
CA PRO A 137 -8.67 17.33 -0.08
C PRO A 137 -7.74 18.54 0.15
N GLY A 138 -6.44 18.29 0.24
CA GLY A 138 -5.42 19.33 0.40
C GLY A 138 -5.24 20.23 -0.83
N ARG A 139 -5.69 19.76 -2.01
CA ARG A 139 -5.88 20.54 -3.25
C ARG A 139 -7.16 20.10 -3.93
N ASP A 140 -7.60 20.85 -4.93
CA ASP A 140 -8.78 20.52 -5.75
C ASP A 140 -8.52 19.26 -6.58
N ILE A 141 -9.12 18.14 -6.13
CA ILE A 141 -9.16 16.84 -6.80
C ILE A 141 -10.56 16.25 -6.67
N SER A 142 -10.93 15.34 -7.58
CA SER A 142 -12.21 14.64 -7.57
C SER A 142 -12.36 13.68 -6.39
N GLY A 143 -11.28 13.15 -5.86
CA GLY A 143 -11.24 12.18 -4.77
C GLY A 143 -10.32 11.02 -5.04
N PHE A 144 -10.28 10.08 -4.08
CA PHE A 144 -9.50 8.84 -4.17
C PHE A 144 -10.43 7.63 -4.25
N VAL A 145 -10.07 6.67 -5.10
CA VAL A 145 -10.74 5.37 -5.18
C VAL A 145 -10.31 4.50 -4.01
N THR A 146 -11.14 4.45 -2.97
CA THR A 146 -10.90 3.76 -1.69
C THR A 146 -12.05 2.79 -1.33
N GLY A 147 -12.66 2.93 -0.17
CA GLY A 147 -13.77 2.09 0.30
C GLY A 147 -13.37 0.62 0.42
N ALA A 148 -14.15 -0.26 -0.19
CA ALA A 148 -13.89 -1.71 -0.20
C ALA A 148 -12.61 -2.10 -0.97
N LEU A 149 -12.09 -1.22 -1.83
CA LEU A 149 -10.84 -1.44 -2.56
C LEU A 149 -9.58 -1.08 -1.74
N GLY A 150 -9.77 -0.51 -0.55
CA GLY A 150 -8.68 -0.12 0.35
C GLY A 150 -7.92 1.12 -0.12
N LEU A 151 -6.74 1.36 0.45
CA LEU A 151 -5.88 2.52 0.18
C LEU A 151 -5.44 2.60 -1.30
N GLY A 152 -5.15 1.47 -1.89
CA GLY A 152 -4.52 1.31 -3.19
C GLY A 152 -3.72 0.02 -3.21
N HIS A 153 -2.43 0.09 -3.57
CA HIS A 153 -1.54 -1.06 -3.43
C HIS A 153 -0.17 -0.69 -2.85
N VAL A 154 0.54 -1.71 -2.40
CA VAL A 154 1.97 -1.64 -2.04
C VAL A 154 2.77 -2.58 -2.91
N VAL A 155 3.98 -2.18 -3.25
CA VAL A 155 4.95 -3.03 -3.95
C VAL A 155 6.18 -3.21 -3.07
N LEU A 156 6.48 -4.46 -2.78
CA LEU A 156 7.56 -4.87 -1.91
C LEU A 156 8.70 -5.49 -2.71
N MET A 157 9.91 -5.10 -2.39
CA MET A 157 11.11 -5.80 -2.83
C MET A 157 11.36 -6.98 -1.89
N VAL A 158 11.61 -8.16 -2.46
CA VAL A 158 11.87 -9.39 -1.71
C VAL A 158 13.18 -10.03 -2.15
N PRO A 159 13.90 -10.70 -1.25
CA PRO A 159 15.10 -11.45 -1.60
C PRO A 159 14.79 -12.64 -2.51
N GLU A 160 13.72 -13.36 -2.22
CA GLU A 160 13.29 -14.58 -2.92
C GLU A 160 11.77 -14.55 -3.12
N MET A 161 11.30 -14.80 -4.35
CA MET A 161 9.89 -14.74 -4.72
C MET A 161 9.07 -15.87 -4.10
N GLU A 162 9.56 -17.11 -4.20
CA GLU A 162 8.76 -18.30 -3.89
C GLU A 162 8.30 -18.36 -2.42
N PRO A 163 9.15 -18.11 -1.40
CA PRO A 163 8.70 -18.07 -0.01
C PRO A 163 7.65 -16.98 0.24
N ALA A 164 7.85 -15.79 -0.35
CA ALA A 164 6.93 -14.68 -0.18
C ALA A 164 5.57 -14.99 -0.83
N VAL A 165 5.54 -15.46 -2.07
CA VAL A 165 4.28 -15.81 -2.76
C VAL A 165 3.52 -16.88 -2.00
N ARG A 166 4.18 -17.95 -1.54
CA ARG A 166 3.52 -18.97 -0.72
C ARG A 166 2.91 -18.40 0.56
N PHE A 167 3.62 -17.53 1.23
CA PHE A 167 3.11 -16.91 2.45
C PHE A 167 1.83 -16.12 2.18
N TYR A 168 1.83 -15.23 1.16
CA TYR A 168 0.66 -14.42 0.85
C TYR A 168 -0.50 -15.25 0.30
N GLN A 169 -0.25 -16.27 -0.53
CA GLN A 169 -1.31 -17.08 -1.12
C GLN A 169 -1.81 -18.18 -0.16
N ASP A 170 -0.90 -18.99 0.37
CA ASP A 170 -1.28 -20.21 1.11
C ASP A 170 -1.66 -19.91 2.57
N VAL A 171 -1.09 -18.84 3.16
CA VAL A 171 -1.36 -18.48 4.56
C VAL A 171 -2.36 -17.33 4.65
N LEU A 172 -2.14 -16.24 3.90
CA LEU A 172 -3.01 -15.05 3.97
C LEU A 172 -4.20 -15.08 2.99
N GLY A 173 -4.28 -16.07 2.09
CA GLY A 173 -5.41 -16.24 1.19
C GLY A 173 -5.45 -15.25 0.01
N PHE A 174 -4.34 -14.61 -0.33
CA PHE A 174 -4.27 -13.72 -1.49
C PHE A 174 -4.40 -14.52 -2.78
N ARG A 175 -4.99 -13.91 -3.80
CA ARG A 175 -5.19 -14.52 -5.11
C ARG A 175 -4.25 -13.92 -6.14
N LEU A 176 -3.79 -14.75 -7.07
CA LEU A 176 -2.91 -14.33 -8.15
C LEU A 176 -3.69 -13.55 -9.21
N SER A 177 -3.25 -12.35 -9.53
CA SER A 177 -3.77 -11.56 -10.64
C SER A 177 -2.98 -11.80 -11.91
N ASP A 178 -1.67 -11.51 -11.86
CA ASP A 178 -0.75 -11.68 -12.95
C ASP A 178 0.68 -11.89 -12.43
N TYR A 179 1.60 -12.26 -13.32
CA TYR A 179 3.01 -12.38 -12.97
C TYR A 179 3.92 -12.04 -14.15
N MET A 180 5.18 -11.78 -13.87
CA MET A 180 6.24 -11.52 -14.85
C MET A 180 7.48 -12.33 -14.48
N GLN A 181 8.12 -12.95 -15.47
CA GLN A 181 9.39 -13.67 -15.28
C GLN A 181 10.59 -12.92 -15.88
N THR A 182 10.36 -12.17 -16.93
CA THR A 182 11.36 -11.38 -17.66
C THR A 182 10.82 -9.99 -17.98
N PRO A 183 11.63 -8.90 -17.85
CA PRO A 183 13.08 -8.85 -17.57
C PRO A 183 13.43 -9.01 -16.09
N PHE A 184 12.46 -9.03 -15.18
CA PHE A 184 12.60 -9.29 -13.75
C PHE A 184 11.39 -10.08 -13.26
N LYS A 185 11.51 -10.73 -12.09
CA LYS A 185 10.38 -11.44 -11.53
C LYS A 185 9.49 -10.49 -10.72
N ALA A 186 8.21 -10.51 -11.04
CA ALA A 186 7.15 -9.83 -10.30
C ALA A 186 5.92 -10.71 -10.15
N THR A 187 5.20 -10.58 -9.05
CA THR A 187 3.92 -11.27 -8.81
C THR A 187 2.93 -10.27 -8.26
N PHE A 188 1.74 -10.20 -8.85
CA PHE A 188 0.66 -9.28 -8.51
C PHE A 188 -0.46 -10.06 -7.82
N LEU A 189 -0.84 -9.63 -6.62
CA LEU A 189 -1.77 -10.34 -5.75
C LEU A 189 -2.93 -9.43 -5.31
N HIS A 190 -4.14 -9.98 -5.27
CA HIS A 190 -5.33 -9.25 -4.82
C HIS A 190 -6.04 -9.96 -3.67
N THR A 191 -6.83 -9.20 -2.91
CA THR A 191 -7.76 -9.68 -1.88
C THR A 191 -9.20 -9.30 -2.17
N ASN A 192 -9.40 -8.31 -3.01
CA ASN A 192 -10.67 -7.73 -3.42
C ASN A 192 -10.64 -7.44 -4.93
N PRO A 193 -11.68 -6.86 -5.55
CA PRO A 193 -11.70 -6.62 -6.99
C PRO A 193 -10.59 -5.71 -7.56
N ARG A 194 -9.83 -4.95 -6.75
CA ARG A 194 -8.65 -4.23 -7.25
C ARG A 194 -7.66 -5.22 -7.87
N HIS A 195 -7.18 -4.96 -9.09
CA HIS A 195 -6.29 -5.87 -9.81
C HIS A 195 -5.16 -6.41 -8.92
N HIS A 196 -4.57 -5.56 -8.11
CA HIS A 196 -3.65 -5.97 -7.06
C HIS A 196 -3.64 -4.97 -5.91
N SER A 197 -3.59 -5.47 -4.70
CA SER A 197 -3.36 -4.69 -3.49
C SER A 197 -1.91 -4.87 -3.00
N LEU A 198 -1.24 -5.91 -3.51
CA LEU A 198 0.16 -6.24 -3.23
C LEU A 198 0.86 -6.66 -4.52
N ALA A 199 2.08 -6.16 -4.75
CA ALA A 199 3.00 -6.77 -5.70
C ALA A 199 4.34 -7.05 -5.04
N LEU A 200 4.98 -8.12 -5.48
CA LEU A 200 6.30 -8.58 -5.02
C LEU A 200 7.30 -8.47 -6.17
N LEU A 201 8.49 -7.92 -5.91
CA LEU A 201 9.59 -7.83 -6.86
C LEU A 201 10.82 -8.57 -6.30
N GLU A 202 11.31 -9.60 -6.99
CA GLU A 202 12.53 -10.30 -6.60
C GLU A 202 13.76 -9.52 -7.04
N VAL A 203 14.43 -8.88 -6.09
CA VAL A 203 15.61 -8.05 -6.34
C VAL A 203 16.75 -8.28 -5.33
N GLY A 204 16.66 -9.35 -4.51
CA GLY A 204 17.70 -9.75 -3.59
C GLY A 204 17.80 -8.93 -2.30
N VAL A 205 16.88 -8.00 -2.06
CA VAL A 205 16.79 -7.17 -0.84
C VAL A 205 15.34 -7.04 -0.37
N SER A 206 15.16 -6.69 0.90
CA SER A 206 13.84 -6.41 1.49
C SER A 206 13.67 -4.91 1.67
N ALA A 207 12.68 -4.31 1.00
CA ALA A 207 12.33 -2.90 1.16
C ALA A 207 10.93 -2.60 0.58
N LEU A 208 10.39 -1.43 0.92
CA LEU A 208 9.26 -0.85 0.22
C LEU A 208 9.74 -0.23 -1.09
N HIS A 209 9.19 -0.66 -2.22
CA HIS A 209 9.47 -0.04 -3.52
C HIS A 209 8.60 1.21 -3.71
N HIS A 210 7.29 1.06 -3.62
CA HIS A 210 6.33 2.16 -3.69
C HIS A 210 4.99 1.77 -3.06
N PHE A 211 4.17 2.77 -2.80
CA PHE A 211 2.72 2.61 -2.67
C PHE A 211 2.02 3.35 -3.82
N MET A 212 0.80 2.94 -4.11
CA MET A 212 -0.02 3.55 -5.13
C MET A 212 -1.29 4.14 -4.51
N VAL A 213 -1.71 5.29 -5.02
CA VAL A 213 -3.02 5.88 -4.77
C VAL A 213 -3.75 6.13 -6.08
N GLU A 214 -5.03 5.78 -6.12
CA GLU A 214 -5.87 5.91 -7.31
C GLU A 214 -6.83 7.09 -7.17
N LEU A 215 -6.85 7.94 -8.19
CA LEU A 215 -7.74 9.10 -8.31
C LEU A 215 -9.04 8.71 -9.04
N GLU A 216 -10.11 9.47 -8.78
CA GLU A 216 -11.39 9.29 -9.45
C GLU A 216 -11.44 9.90 -10.85
N ASP A 217 -10.46 10.75 -11.22
CA ASP A 217 -10.39 11.41 -12.53
C ASP A 217 -8.98 11.43 -13.10
N VAL A 218 -8.83 11.13 -14.38
CA VAL A 218 -7.55 11.16 -15.11
C VAL A 218 -6.93 12.56 -15.17
N ASP A 219 -7.75 13.62 -15.17
CA ASP A 219 -7.27 15.00 -15.17
C ASP A 219 -6.51 15.33 -13.88
N ASP A 220 -6.87 14.70 -12.76
CA ASP A 220 -6.14 14.88 -11.49
C ASP A 220 -4.76 14.26 -11.55
N VAL A 221 -4.59 13.13 -12.26
CA VAL A 221 -3.28 12.54 -12.54
C VAL A 221 -2.45 13.46 -13.42
N GLY A 222 -3.05 14.01 -14.50
CA GLY A 222 -2.39 14.96 -15.39
C GLY A 222 -1.93 16.23 -14.66
N ARG A 223 -2.81 16.84 -13.85
CA ARG A 223 -2.49 18.00 -13.01
C ARG A 223 -1.42 17.68 -11.97
N GLY A 224 -1.48 16.49 -11.35
CA GLY A 224 -0.44 16.02 -10.42
C GLY A 224 0.90 15.87 -11.10
N TYR A 225 0.94 15.37 -12.35
CA TYR A 225 2.16 15.24 -13.13
C TYR A 225 2.79 16.60 -13.49
N ASP A 226 1.96 17.57 -13.89
CA ASP A 226 2.42 18.95 -14.14
C ASP A 226 2.96 19.58 -12.85
N LEU A 227 2.29 19.33 -11.72
CA LEU A 227 2.65 19.92 -10.43
C LEU A 227 4.00 19.39 -9.91
N VAL A 228 4.27 18.09 -9.96
CA VAL A 228 5.57 17.54 -9.54
C VAL A 228 6.73 18.11 -10.35
N GLN A 229 6.51 18.37 -11.65
CA GLN A 229 7.51 19.00 -12.50
C GLN A 229 7.72 20.48 -12.15
N ALA A 230 6.63 21.22 -11.90
CA ALA A 230 6.69 22.63 -11.53
C ALA A 230 7.39 22.86 -10.18
N GLU A 231 7.15 21.97 -9.21
CA GLU A 231 7.78 22.02 -7.88
C GLU A 231 9.20 21.41 -7.84
N GLY A 232 9.69 20.89 -8.96
CA GLY A 232 11.02 20.27 -9.06
C GLY A 232 11.13 18.96 -8.25
N ILE A 233 10.01 18.30 -7.97
CA ILE A 233 9.99 16.99 -7.32
C ILE A 233 10.47 15.94 -8.33
N PRO A 234 11.43 15.07 -7.96
CA PRO A 234 11.95 14.10 -8.91
C PRO A 234 10.86 13.13 -9.39
N VAL A 235 10.62 13.13 -10.69
CA VAL A 235 9.80 12.12 -11.38
C VAL A 235 10.66 10.87 -11.53
N ALA A 236 10.25 9.76 -10.93
CA ALA A 236 10.99 8.49 -11.04
C ALA A 236 10.66 7.78 -12.36
N ARG A 237 9.38 7.84 -12.78
CA ARG A 237 8.89 7.33 -14.06
C ARG A 237 7.88 8.30 -14.65
N THR A 238 8.01 8.57 -15.93
CA THR A 238 7.10 9.47 -16.66
C THR A 238 5.67 8.95 -16.68
N LEU A 239 4.72 9.80 -17.07
CA LEU A 239 3.35 9.37 -17.32
C LEU A 239 3.33 8.20 -18.32
N GLY A 240 2.55 7.17 -18.01
CA GLY A 240 2.45 5.95 -18.81
C GLY A 240 1.18 5.16 -18.53
N ARG A 241 1.06 4.02 -19.20
CA ARG A 241 -0.03 3.07 -18.97
C ARG A 241 0.53 1.67 -18.78
N HIS A 242 0.19 1.03 -17.67
CA HIS A 242 0.56 -0.36 -17.40
C HIS A 242 -0.11 -1.37 -18.34
N THR A 243 0.49 -2.55 -18.46
CA THR A 243 -0.09 -3.66 -19.23
C THR A 243 -1.04 -4.51 -18.41
N ASN A 244 -0.75 -4.71 -17.12
CA ASN A 244 -1.51 -5.56 -16.21
C ASN A 244 -2.88 -4.97 -15.88
N ASP A 245 -2.92 -3.91 -15.08
CA ASP A 245 -4.14 -3.28 -14.60
C ASP A 245 -4.62 -2.11 -15.47
N ARG A 246 -3.89 -1.77 -16.53
CA ARG A 246 -4.18 -0.66 -17.46
C ARG A 246 -4.22 0.73 -16.83
N MET A 247 -3.73 0.85 -15.60
CA MET A 247 -3.68 2.13 -14.91
C MET A 247 -2.84 3.15 -15.71
N ILE A 248 -3.33 4.37 -15.81
CA ILE A 248 -2.57 5.53 -16.26
C ILE A 248 -1.97 6.17 -15.03
N SER A 249 -0.65 6.22 -14.94
CA SER A 249 0.03 6.70 -13.74
C SER A 249 1.38 7.33 -14.06
N PHE A 250 1.95 7.99 -13.07
CA PHE A 250 3.36 8.38 -13.03
C PHE A 250 3.92 8.08 -11.64
N TYR A 251 5.25 8.13 -11.51
CA TYR A 251 5.92 7.88 -10.24
C TYR A 251 6.73 9.09 -9.81
N ALA A 252 6.55 9.52 -8.57
CA ALA A 252 7.30 10.60 -7.95
C ALA A 252 8.09 10.09 -6.74
N ARG A 253 9.24 10.71 -6.44
CA ARG A 253 9.99 10.44 -5.22
C ARG A 253 9.30 11.05 -4.02
N THR A 254 9.08 10.27 -2.99
CA THR A 254 8.55 10.74 -1.72
C THR A 254 9.65 11.44 -0.90
N PRO A 255 9.29 12.23 0.13
CA PRO A 255 10.27 12.80 1.05
C PRO A 255 11.14 11.77 1.79
N SER A 256 10.68 10.52 1.90
CA SER A 256 11.46 9.40 2.47
C SER A 256 12.28 8.61 1.45
N GLY A 257 12.29 9.03 0.16
CA GLY A 257 13.18 8.51 -0.89
C GLY A 257 12.67 7.30 -1.66
N PHE A 258 11.62 6.61 -1.24
CA PHE A 258 10.92 5.61 -2.06
C PHE A 258 9.91 6.28 -2.99
N GLU A 259 9.22 5.51 -3.84
CA GLU A 259 8.32 6.07 -4.85
C GLU A 259 6.86 6.06 -4.38
N VAL A 260 6.06 7.00 -4.90
CA VAL A 260 4.61 6.92 -4.94
C VAL A 260 4.15 6.85 -6.39
N GLU A 261 3.26 5.91 -6.68
CA GLU A 261 2.53 5.85 -7.93
C GLU A 261 1.21 6.61 -7.77
N TYR A 262 0.97 7.56 -8.67
CA TYR A 262 -0.22 8.39 -8.67
C TYR A 262 -0.99 8.11 -9.96
N GLY A 263 -2.13 7.43 -9.83
CA GLY A 263 -2.76 6.79 -10.98
C GLY A 263 -4.28 6.89 -11.04
N PHE A 264 -4.83 6.47 -12.18
CA PHE A 264 -6.26 6.45 -12.49
C PHE A 264 -6.63 5.25 -13.35
N GLY A 265 -7.82 4.69 -13.08
CA GLY A 265 -8.50 3.77 -13.98
C GLY A 265 -7.92 2.36 -13.98
N GLY A 266 -7.55 1.87 -12.79
CA GLY A 266 -7.11 0.49 -12.59
C GLY A 266 -8.21 -0.50 -12.97
N HIS A 267 -7.84 -1.57 -13.68
CA HIS A 267 -8.76 -2.65 -14.03
C HIS A 267 -9.20 -3.39 -12.78
N LEU A 268 -10.49 -3.77 -12.72
CA LEU A 268 -11.01 -4.62 -11.65
C LEU A 268 -11.02 -6.07 -12.09
N VAL A 269 -10.65 -6.96 -11.18
CA VAL A 269 -10.68 -8.41 -11.33
C VAL A 269 -12.06 -8.93 -10.92
N ASP A 270 -12.61 -9.82 -11.70
CA ASP A 270 -13.75 -10.65 -11.35
C ASP A 270 -13.25 -12.09 -11.17
N ASP A 271 -13.21 -12.55 -9.93
CA ASP A 271 -12.66 -13.87 -9.57
C ASP A 271 -13.30 -15.05 -10.31
N ASP A 272 -14.57 -14.92 -10.72
CA ASP A 272 -15.27 -15.99 -11.43
C ASP A 272 -14.78 -16.14 -12.89
N SER A 273 -14.15 -15.10 -13.44
CA SER A 273 -13.78 -15.03 -14.85
C SER A 273 -12.31 -14.65 -15.11
N TRP A 274 -11.57 -14.23 -14.09
CA TRP A 274 -10.19 -13.79 -14.24
C TRP A 274 -9.23 -14.98 -14.41
N GLU A 275 -8.43 -14.93 -15.45
CA GLU A 275 -7.36 -15.90 -15.71
C GLU A 275 -6.00 -15.19 -15.60
N PRO A 276 -5.16 -15.51 -14.58
CA PRO A 276 -3.83 -14.93 -14.46
C PRO A 276 -2.97 -15.21 -15.70
N CYS A 277 -2.22 -14.20 -16.14
CA CYS A 277 -1.33 -14.32 -17.28
C CYS A 277 0.10 -13.88 -17.02
N GLU A 278 1.03 -14.36 -17.83
CA GLU A 278 2.41 -13.90 -17.82
C GLU A 278 2.53 -12.61 -18.64
N LEU A 279 3.00 -11.57 -17.97
CA LEU A 279 3.24 -10.27 -18.60
C LEU A 279 4.61 -10.25 -19.27
N THR A 280 4.67 -9.71 -20.50
CA THR A 280 5.91 -9.57 -21.30
C THR A 280 6.44 -8.15 -21.32
N ALA A 281 5.70 -7.19 -20.79
CA ALA A 281 6.07 -5.79 -20.68
C ALA A 281 5.41 -5.16 -19.45
N VAL A 282 6.07 -4.21 -18.81
CA VAL A 282 5.53 -3.46 -17.66
C VAL A 282 4.46 -2.48 -18.12
N SER A 283 4.67 -1.83 -19.24
CA SER A 283 3.82 -0.74 -19.72
C SER A 283 3.53 -0.86 -21.21
N SER A 284 2.32 -0.46 -21.59
CA SER A 284 1.92 -0.34 -23.01
C SER A 284 2.58 0.87 -23.68
N TRP A 285 2.80 1.92 -22.90
CA TRP A 285 3.52 3.14 -23.29
C TRP A 285 3.93 3.93 -22.04
N GLY A 286 4.89 4.84 -22.17
CA GLY A 286 5.36 5.69 -21.07
C GLY A 286 6.15 4.95 -20.01
N HIS A 287 6.10 5.41 -18.77
CA HIS A 287 6.85 4.92 -17.60
C HIS A 287 8.37 4.82 -17.87
N VAL A 288 8.87 5.77 -18.65
CA VAL A 288 10.31 5.86 -18.90
C VAL A 288 10.99 6.38 -17.64
N PRO A 289 12.08 5.76 -17.15
CA PRO A 289 12.89 6.33 -16.09
C PRO A 289 13.32 7.76 -16.43
N ALA A 290 13.13 8.71 -15.50
CA ALA A 290 13.40 10.13 -15.72
C ALA A 290 14.65 10.59 -14.96
#